data_25029e80c0c5a0f8c640429b354936a9
#
_entry.id   25029e80c0c5a0f8c640429b354936a9
#
_cell.length_a   1.000
_cell.length_b   1.000
_cell.length_c   1.000
_cell.angle_alpha   90.00
_cell.angle_beta   90.00
_cell.angle_gamma   90.00
#
_symmetry.space_group_name_H-M   'P 1'
#
loop_
_entity.id
_entity.type
_entity.pdbx_description
1 polymer ?
#
loop_
_entity_poly.entity_id
_entity_poly.type
_entity_poly.pdbx_seq_one_letter_code
_entity_poly.pdbx_strand_id
1 'polypeptide(L)' 'MKIGKVAGNVTMSKQAECLEKEKILLVEMEGNYVAALDKAGAKTGDRVLVVMSHAAGRYSMETPSDAVVVAVVEN' A
#
# COMPACT_ATOMS: atom_id res chain seq x y z
N MET A 1 3.53 7.29 10.14
CA MET A 1 4.05 7.12 8.77
C MET A 1 5.39 6.42 8.77
N LYS A 2 5.62 5.57 7.82
CA LYS A 2 6.88 4.84 7.69
C LYS A 2 7.35 4.83 6.25
N ILE A 3 8.65 4.64 6.05
CA ILE A 3 9.21 4.47 4.72
C ILE A 3 9.47 2.99 4.50
N GLY A 4 9.03 2.50 3.34
CA GLY A 4 9.26 1.12 2.93
C GLY A 4 9.71 1.05 1.50
N LYS A 5 9.91 -0.18 1.00
CA LYS A 5 10.30 -0.44 -0.37
C LYS A 5 9.29 -1.40 -0.99
N VAL A 6 8.81 -1.08 -2.17
CA VAL A 6 7.86 -1.95 -2.87
C VAL A 6 8.59 -3.21 -3.33
N ALA A 7 8.14 -4.36 -2.82
CA ALA A 7 8.70 -5.66 -3.18
C ALA A 7 7.96 -6.31 -4.35
N GLY A 8 6.70 -5.95 -4.55
CA GLY A 8 5.91 -6.50 -5.64
C GLY A 8 4.45 -6.10 -5.57
N ASN A 9 3.65 -6.65 -6.46
CA ASN A 9 2.21 -6.47 -6.48
C ASN A 9 1.54 -7.70 -5.86
N VAL A 10 0.40 -7.47 -5.21
CA VAL A 10 -0.43 -8.56 -4.71
C VAL A 10 -1.51 -8.85 -5.75
N THR A 11 -1.53 -10.08 -6.25
CA THR A 11 -2.54 -10.54 -7.20
C THR A 11 -3.54 -11.42 -6.47
N MET A 12 -4.82 -11.14 -6.65
CA MET A 12 -5.88 -11.87 -5.98
C MET A 12 -6.77 -12.57 -6.99
N SER A 13 -7.11 -13.85 -6.73
CA SER A 13 -8.03 -14.60 -7.58
C SER A 13 -9.49 -14.25 -7.30
N LYS A 14 -9.78 -13.88 -6.06
CA LYS A 14 -11.11 -13.42 -5.63
C LYS A 14 -10.93 -12.31 -4.62
N GLN A 15 -11.78 -11.31 -4.68
CA GLN A 15 -11.67 -10.15 -3.81
C GLN A 15 -13.03 -9.51 -3.57
N ALA A 16 -13.16 -8.76 -2.48
CA ALA A 16 -14.35 -7.99 -2.20
C ALA A 16 -14.53 -6.92 -3.28
N GLU A 17 -15.77 -6.59 -3.59
CA GLU A 17 -16.09 -5.60 -4.62
C GLU A 17 -15.38 -4.27 -4.40
N CYS A 18 -15.25 -3.83 -3.17
CA CYS A 18 -14.57 -2.58 -2.84
C CYS A 18 -13.07 -2.58 -3.18
N LEU A 19 -12.47 -3.74 -3.42
CA LEU A 19 -11.05 -3.86 -3.79
C LEU A 19 -10.83 -4.00 -5.30
N GLU A 20 -11.87 -4.13 -6.11
CA GLU A 20 -11.73 -4.40 -7.55
C GLU A 20 -10.90 -3.37 -8.29
N LYS A 21 -11.00 -2.10 -7.90
CA LYS A 21 -10.27 -1.00 -8.53
C LYS A 21 -9.01 -0.61 -7.77
N GLU A 22 -8.68 -1.35 -6.73
CA GLU A 22 -7.56 -1.03 -5.88
C GLU A 22 -6.32 -1.83 -6.29
N LYS A 23 -5.20 -1.14 -6.35
CA LYS A 23 -3.92 -1.78 -6.53
C LYS A 23 -3.31 -2.00 -5.15
N ILE A 24 -2.90 -3.23 -4.88
CA ILE A 24 -2.30 -3.59 -3.61
C ILE A 24 -0.84 -3.96 -3.83
N LEU A 25 0.04 -3.36 -3.06
CA LEU A 25 1.47 -3.59 -3.13
C LEU A 25 1.95 -4.35 -1.91
N LEU A 26 2.95 -5.19 -2.12
CA LEU A 26 3.70 -5.80 -1.03
C LEU A 26 4.86 -4.88 -0.73
N VAL A 27 4.89 -4.32 0.48
CA VAL A 27 5.89 -3.36 0.91
C VAL A 27 6.74 -3.94 2.03
N GLU A 28 8.05 -3.90 1.85
CA GLU A 28 9.00 -4.30 2.89
C GLU A 28 9.28 -3.12 3.80
N MET A 29 9.04 -3.30 5.09
CA MET A 29 9.29 -2.30 6.13
C MET A 29 9.87 -2.98 7.35
N GLU A 30 11.01 -2.49 7.83
CA GLU A 30 11.63 -2.97 9.07
C GLU A 30 11.80 -4.49 9.13
N GLY A 31 12.15 -5.11 8.00
CA GLY A 31 12.34 -6.55 7.91
C GLY A 31 11.07 -7.37 7.75
N ASN A 32 9.90 -6.72 7.68
CA ASN A 32 8.63 -7.39 7.49
C ASN A 32 7.97 -6.94 6.20
N TYR A 33 7.04 -7.76 5.69
CA TYR A 33 6.25 -7.41 4.51
C TYR A 33 4.85 -7.04 4.93
N VAL A 34 4.33 -5.98 4.34
CA VAL A 34 2.98 -5.47 4.60
C VAL A 34 2.27 -5.26 3.28
N ALA A 35 1.01 -5.67 3.20
CA ALA A 35 0.16 -5.37 2.06
C ALA A 35 -0.43 -3.97 2.26
N ALA A 36 -0.28 -3.11 1.26
CA ALA A 36 -0.74 -1.72 1.34
C ALA A 36 -1.46 -1.31 0.07
N LEU A 37 -2.52 -0.53 0.21
CA LEU A 37 -3.19 0.06 -0.95
C LEU A 37 -2.27 1.10 -1.59
N ASP A 38 -2.24 1.13 -2.93
CA ASP A 38 -1.44 2.10 -3.66
C ASP A 38 -2.29 3.28 -4.12
N LYS A 39 -2.01 4.45 -3.57
CA LYS A 39 -2.63 5.71 -3.99
C LYS A 39 -1.65 6.65 -4.66
N ALA A 40 -0.41 6.21 -4.89
CA ALA A 40 0.65 7.03 -5.45
C ALA A 40 1.16 6.57 -6.81
N GLY A 41 0.74 5.40 -7.27
CA GLY A 41 1.24 4.84 -8.53
C GLY A 41 2.65 4.28 -8.43
N ALA A 42 3.00 3.69 -7.30
CA ALA A 42 4.34 3.16 -7.08
C ALA A 42 4.59 1.86 -7.85
N LYS A 43 5.84 1.57 -8.10
CA LYS A 43 6.29 0.37 -8.81
C LYS A 43 7.28 -0.41 -7.97
N THR A 44 7.46 -1.67 -8.31
CA THR A 44 8.45 -2.53 -7.64
C THR A 44 9.83 -1.85 -7.65
N GLY A 45 10.46 -1.82 -6.50
CA GLY A 45 11.74 -1.17 -6.31
C GLY A 45 11.66 0.27 -5.80
N ASP A 46 10.50 0.91 -5.89
CA ASP A 46 10.33 2.27 -5.40
C ASP A 46 10.36 2.32 -3.87
N ARG A 47 10.94 3.38 -3.34
CA ARG A 47 10.80 3.72 -1.93
C ARG A 47 9.53 4.53 -1.76
N VAL A 48 8.75 4.17 -0.76
CA VAL A 48 7.42 4.75 -0.58
C VAL A 48 7.18 5.19 0.85
N LEU A 49 6.30 6.18 0.98
CA LEU A 49 5.80 6.62 2.28
C LEU A 49 4.49 5.91 2.54
N VAL A 50 4.41 5.21 3.66
CA VAL A 50 3.25 4.40 4.02
C VAL A 50 2.59 4.97 5.27
N VAL A 51 1.29 5.19 5.19
CA VAL A 51 0.45 5.60 6.31
C VAL A 51 -0.24 4.35 6.85
N MET A 52 -0.22 4.18 8.16
CA MET A 52 -0.69 2.95 8.83
C MET A 52 -1.86 3.21 9.77
N SER A 53 -2.58 2.13 10.10
CA SER A 53 -3.64 2.13 11.12
C SER A 53 -4.78 3.11 10.83
N HIS A 54 -5.21 3.87 11.82
CA HIS A 54 -6.34 4.78 11.68
C HIS A 54 -6.12 5.87 10.64
N ALA A 55 -4.89 6.33 10.49
CA ALA A 55 -4.57 7.35 9.49
C ALA A 55 -4.75 6.82 8.07
N ALA A 56 -4.51 5.53 7.83
CA ALA A 56 -4.72 4.91 6.51
C ALA A 56 -6.21 4.94 6.13
N GLY A 57 -7.12 4.76 7.07
CA GLY A 57 -8.56 4.78 6.82
C GLY A 57 -9.06 6.12 6.28
N ARG A 58 -8.34 7.21 6.53
CA ARG A 58 -8.71 8.53 5.99
C ARG A 58 -8.49 8.64 4.49
N TYR A 59 -7.60 7.82 3.95
CA TYR A 59 -7.28 7.83 2.51
C TYR A 59 -8.08 6.79 1.75
N SER A 60 -8.75 5.87 2.45
CA SER A 60 -9.47 4.78 1.83
C SER A 60 -10.75 4.47 2.61
N MET A 61 -11.65 5.44 2.65
CA MET A 61 -12.89 5.34 3.45
C MET A 61 -13.78 4.17 3.07
N GLU A 62 -13.77 3.78 1.80
CA GLU A 62 -14.62 2.72 1.28
C GLU A 62 -13.91 1.37 1.18
N THR A 63 -12.61 1.34 1.39
CA THR A 63 -11.80 0.13 1.23
C THR A 63 -11.13 -0.24 2.55
N PRO A 64 -11.35 -1.45 3.05
CA PRO A 64 -10.72 -1.88 4.29
C PRO A 64 -9.20 -1.97 4.10
N SER A 65 -8.47 -1.18 4.86
CA SER A 65 -7.02 -1.22 4.82
C SER A 65 -6.42 -0.61 6.09
N ASP A 66 -5.33 -1.19 6.55
CA ASP A 66 -4.55 -0.65 7.66
C ASP A 66 -3.22 -0.04 7.19
N ALA A 67 -2.99 -0.02 5.88
CA ALA A 67 -1.78 0.56 5.29
C ALA A 67 -2.06 1.11 3.91
N VAL A 68 -1.60 2.33 3.64
CA VAL A 68 -1.78 3.00 2.35
C VAL A 68 -0.46 3.65 1.93
N VAL A 69 -0.05 3.39 0.69
CA VAL A 69 1.08 4.07 0.07
C VAL A 69 0.58 5.42 -0.45
N VAL A 70 1.12 6.50 0.09
CA VAL A 70 0.64 7.85 -0.22
C VAL A 70 1.64 8.68 -1.05
N ALA A 71 2.87 8.23 -1.17
CA ALA A 71 3.87 8.95 -1.95
C ALA A 71 5.02 8.04 -2.35
N VAL A 72 5.67 8.36 -3.47
CA VAL A 72 6.94 7.76 -3.87
C VAL A 72 8.04 8.69 -3.39
N VAL A 73 9.02 8.14 -2.67
CA VAL A 73 10.10 8.92 -2.08
C VAL A 73 11.29 8.96 -3.04
N GLU A 74 11.74 10.15 -3.36
CA GLU A 74 12.95 10.31 -4.17
C GLU A 74 14.19 10.35 -3.29
N ASN A 75 15.28 9.81 -3.80
CA ASN A 75 16.56 9.85 -3.12
C ASN A 75 17.31 11.12 -3.44
#